data_f7bcc5b8b0b4fa6870a9ac8ac00d157c
#
_entry.id   f7bcc5b8b0b4fa6870a9ac8ac00d157c
#
_cell.length_a   1.000
_cell.length_b   1.000
_cell.length_c   1.000
_cell.angle_alpha   90.00
_cell.angle_beta   90.00
_cell.angle_gamma   90.00
#
_symmetry.space_group_name_H-M   'P 1'
#
loop_
_entity.id
_entity.type
_entity.pdbx_description
1 polymer ?
#
loop_
_entity_poly.entity_id
_entity_poly.type
_entity_poly.pdbx_seq_one_letter_code
_entity_poly.pdbx_strand_id
1 'polypeptide(L)'
;MSQKNVLNDDDIVKDNQTDDLVFNPYNPLNVKVKDSDIKTILKTYGLPPLIHNIELYKRAFIHRSYTKRPHLENIKQKITIMPKPDDCMPLHTKSNERLEFLGDGVLELATKYYLYRRFPKENE
;
A
#
# COMPACT_ATOMS: atom_id res chain seq x y z
N MET A 1 -19.41 -8.12 13.01
CA MET A 1 -18.61 -7.31 12.04
C MET A 1 -19.06 -5.87 12.16
N SER A 2 -18.21 -5.01 12.67
CA SER A 2 -18.51 -3.56 12.70
C SER A 2 -18.59 -3.08 11.25
N GLN A 3 -19.74 -2.58 10.82
CA GLN A 3 -19.84 -1.81 9.58
C GLN A 3 -18.91 -0.60 9.77
N LYS A 4 -17.74 -0.62 9.13
CA LYS A 4 -16.92 0.58 9.02
C LYS A 4 -17.82 1.63 8.37
N ASN A 5 -18.00 2.73 9.08
CA ASN A 5 -18.82 3.83 8.60
C ASN A 5 -18.16 4.31 7.29
N VAL A 6 -18.83 4.12 6.16
CA VAL A 6 -18.30 4.44 4.82
C VAL A 6 -17.87 5.90 4.72
N LEU A 7 -18.49 6.76 5.51
CA LEU A 7 -18.15 8.19 5.61
C LEU A 7 -16.76 8.45 6.24
N ASN A 8 -16.14 7.44 6.85
CA ASN A 8 -14.78 7.53 7.42
C ASN A 8 -13.72 6.89 6.51
N ASP A 9 -14.04 6.58 5.27
CA ASP A 9 -13.04 6.14 4.29
C ASP A 9 -12.41 7.39 3.65
N ASP A 10 -11.14 7.65 3.98
CA ASP A 10 -10.37 8.81 3.48
C ASP A 10 -10.26 8.85 1.94
N ASP A 11 -10.57 7.73 1.29
CA ASP A 11 -10.54 7.60 -0.17
C ASP A 11 -11.85 8.09 -0.84
N ILE A 12 -12.87 8.46 -0.06
CA ILE A 12 -14.14 8.99 -0.56
C ILE A 12 -14.17 10.49 -0.31
N VAL A 13 -14.25 11.26 -1.37
CA VAL A 13 -14.24 12.71 -1.35
C VAL A 13 -15.61 13.25 -1.73
N LYS A 14 -16.07 14.31 -1.07
CA LYS A 14 -17.23 15.07 -1.52
C LYS A 14 -16.85 15.94 -2.71
N ASP A 15 -17.66 15.87 -3.76
CA ASP A 15 -17.57 16.83 -4.84
C ASP A 15 -18.03 18.20 -4.35
N ASN A 16 -17.17 19.21 -4.49
CA ASN A 16 -17.45 20.57 -4.01
C ASN A 16 -18.56 21.28 -4.80
N GLN A 17 -18.95 20.75 -5.97
CA GLN A 17 -19.96 21.37 -6.84
C GLN A 17 -21.34 20.72 -6.67
N THR A 18 -21.39 19.41 -6.46
CA THR A 18 -22.64 18.64 -6.45
C THR A 18 -23.02 18.10 -5.07
N ASP A 19 -22.12 18.21 -4.10
CA ASP A 19 -22.21 17.59 -2.75
C ASP A 19 -22.32 16.05 -2.79
N ASP A 20 -22.05 15.44 -3.95
CA ASP A 20 -22.05 13.99 -4.14
C ASP A 20 -20.77 13.36 -3.57
N LEU A 21 -20.90 12.12 -3.11
CA LEU A 21 -19.75 11.33 -2.69
C LEU A 21 -19.11 10.65 -3.91
N VAL A 22 -17.81 10.84 -4.08
CA VAL A 22 -17.05 10.31 -5.21
C VAL A 22 -15.87 9.47 -4.71
N PHE A 23 -15.78 8.24 -5.22
CA PHE A 23 -14.60 7.40 -5.07
C PHE A 23 -13.75 7.49 -6.34
N ASN A 24 -12.60 8.17 -6.24
CA ASN A 24 -11.65 8.34 -7.34
C ASN A 24 -10.21 8.10 -6.84
N PRO A 25 -9.75 6.85 -6.82
CA PRO A 25 -8.40 6.52 -6.35
C PRO A 25 -7.33 6.69 -7.42
N TYR A 26 -7.70 7.00 -8.66
CA TYR A 26 -6.78 7.00 -9.79
C TYR A 26 -5.78 8.14 -9.75
N ASN A 27 -4.52 7.82 -10.03
CA ASN A 27 -3.43 8.77 -10.11
C ASN A 27 -2.52 8.40 -11.30
N PRO A 28 -2.44 9.23 -12.34
CA PRO A 28 -1.62 8.96 -13.53
C PRO A 28 -0.11 8.99 -13.24
N LEU A 29 0.31 9.55 -12.10
CA LEU A 29 1.72 9.58 -11.70
C LEU A 29 2.22 8.24 -11.11
N ASN A 30 1.30 7.32 -10.82
CA ASN A 30 1.69 6.01 -10.32
C ASN A 30 2.38 5.19 -11.42
N VAL A 31 3.53 4.62 -11.09
CA VAL A 31 4.36 3.83 -12.01
C VAL A 31 4.47 2.41 -11.52
N LYS A 32 4.36 1.46 -12.43
CA LYS A 32 4.49 0.03 -12.12
C LYS A 32 5.95 -0.31 -11.81
N VAL A 33 6.17 -0.91 -10.64
CA VAL A 33 7.49 -1.45 -10.24
C VAL A 33 7.87 -2.63 -11.14
N LYS A 34 9.06 -2.59 -11.70
CA LYS A 34 9.62 -3.62 -12.59
C LYS A 34 10.57 -4.54 -11.82
N ASP A 35 10.78 -5.73 -12.35
CA ASP A 35 11.76 -6.70 -11.81
C ASP A 35 13.19 -6.11 -11.76
N SER A 36 13.54 -5.29 -12.76
CA SER A 36 14.82 -4.59 -12.82
C SER A 36 15.01 -3.60 -11.67
N ASP A 37 13.94 -2.93 -11.24
CA ASP A 37 13.98 -1.95 -10.15
C ASP A 37 14.31 -2.66 -8.83
N ILE A 38 13.64 -3.79 -8.57
CA ILE A 38 13.88 -4.62 -7.37
C ILE A 38 15.32 -5.16 -7.37
N LYS A 39 15.79 -5.70 -8.50
CA LYS A 39 17.15 -6.21 -8.62
C LYS A 39 18.19 -5.12 -8.39
N THR A 40 17.95 -3.91 -8.87
CA THR A 40 18.82 -2.76 -8.65
C THR A 40 18.89 -2.39 -7.17
N ILE A 41 17.74 -2.35 -6.48
CA ILE A 41 17.68 -2.09 -5.03
C ILE A 41 18.48 -3.14 -4.26
N LEU A 42 18.26 -4.43 -4.52
CA LEU A 42 18.97 -5.52 -3.86
C LEU A 42 20.48 -5.38 -4.03
N LYS A 43 20.95 -5.14 -5.25
CA LYS A 43 22.38 -4.95 -5.55
C LYS A 43 22.95 -3.73 -4.82
N THR A 44 22.22 -2.61 -4.77
CA THR A 44 22.66 -1.38 -4.11
C THR A 44 22.99 -1.61 -2.64
N TYR A 45 22.24 -2.49 -1.99
CA TYR A 45 22.46 -2.85 -0.58
C TYR A 45 23.29 -4.12 -0.38
N GLY A 46 24.01 -4.58 -1.42
CA GLY A 46 24.93 -5.72 -1.32
C GLY A 46 24.25 -7.08 -1.22
N LEU A 47 22.98 -7.17 -1.59
CA LEU A 47 22.23 -8.42 -1.59
C LEU A 47 22.29 -9.09 -2.98
N PRO A 48 22.22 -10.44 -3.04
CA PRO A 48 22.08 -11.13 -4.31
C PRO A 48 20.81 -10.68 -5.04
N PRO A 49 20.87 -10.42 -6.37
CA PRO A 49 19.70 -10.01 -7.13
C PRO A 49 18.78 -11.19 -7.46
N LEU A 50 18.53 -12.03 -6.46
CA LEU A 50 17.71 -13.23 -6.54
C LEU A 50 16.33 -12.93 -5.98
N ILE A 51 15.32 -13.02 -6.83
CA ILE A 51 13.93 -12.79 -6.49
C ILE A 51 13.18 -14.11 -6.52
N HIS A 52 12.74 -14.60 -5.35
CA HIS A 52 11.98 -15.84 -5.24
C HIS A 52 10.51 -15.67 -5.61
N ASN A 53 9.91 -14.55 -5.21
CA ASN A 53 8.51 -14.25 -5.50
C ASN A 53 8.33 -12.75 -5.76
N ILE A 54 8.39 -12.38 -7.03
CA ILE A 54 8.30 -10.99 -7.48
C ILE A 54 6.97 -10.33 -7.09
N GLU A 55 5.88 -11.09 -6.99
CA GLU A 55 4.57 -10.55 -6.65
C GLU A 55 4.50 -10.02 -5.21
N LEU A 56 5.26 -10.60 -4.27
CA LEU A 56 5.39 -10.06 -2.91
C LEU A 56 6.13 -8.73 -2.91
N TYR A 57 7.23 -8.62 -3.68
CA TYR A 57 7.96 -7.36 -3.83
C TYR A 57 7.09 -6.27 -4.44
N LYS A 58 6.37 -6.57 -5.53
CA LYS A 58 5.45 -5.63 -6.17
C LYS A 58 4.36 -5.18 -5.21
N ARG A 59 3.79 -6.12 -4.44
CA ARG A 59 2.75 -5.81 -3.45
C ARG A 59 3.24 -4.88 -2.34
N ALA A 60 4.52 -4.95 -1.95
CA ALA A 60 5.09 -4.06 -0.94
C ALA A 60 4.96 -2.57 -1.31
N PHE A 61 4.84 -2.25 -2.60
CA PHE A 61 4.70 -0.88 -3.12
C PHE A 61 3.23 -0.47 -3.37
N ILE A 62 2.25 -1.27 -2.98
CA ILE A 62 0.84 -0.98 -3.23
C ILE A 62 0.19 -0.46 -1.95
N HIS A 63 -0.01 0.85 -1.87
CA HIS A 63 -0.77 1.45 -0.79
C HIS A 63 -2.27 1.10 -0.89
N ARG A 64 -2.96 1.01 0.25
CA ARG A 64 -4.38 0.65 0.32
C ARG A 64 -5.30 1.58 -0.49
N SER A 65 -4.93 2.85 -0.65
CA SER A 65 -5.70 3.82 -1.44
C SER A 65 -5.82 3.42 -2.92
N TYR A 66 -4.88 2.62 -3.44
CA TYR A 66 -4.89 2.16 -4.83
C TYR A 66 -5.44 0.73 -4.97
N THR A 67 -6.43 0.39 -4.17
CA THR A 67 -7.11 -0.91 -4.22
C THR A 67 -8.61 -0.76 -4.50
N LYS A 68 -9.19 -1.81 -5.06
CA LYS A 68 -10.64 -1.90 -5.30
C LYS A 68 -11.42 -1.81 -4.00
N ARG A 69 -12.59 -1.22 -4.08
CA ARG A 69 -13.55 -1.08 -2.97
C ARG A 69 -14.89 -1.74 -3.33
N PRO A 70 -14.94 -3.09 -3.45
CA PRO A 70 -16.14 -3.78 -3.92
C PRO A 70 -17.36 -3.55 -3.00
N HIS A 71 -17.13 -3.25 -1.73
CA HIS A 71 -18.22 -2.95 -0.79
C HIS A 71 -18.97 -1.65 -1.13
N LEU A 72 -18.36 -0.72 -1.88
CA LEU A 72 -19.01 0.52 -2.28
C LEU A 72 -20.13 0.30 -3.31
N GLU A 73 -20.03 -0.77 -4.11
CA GLU A 73 -21.04 -1.12 -5.11
C GLU A 73 -22.35 -1.59 -4.47
N ASN A 74 -22.30 -2.08 -3.23
CA ASN A 74 -23.44 -2.64 -2.50
C ASN A 74 -24.09 -1.68 -1.50
N ILE A 75 -23.66 -0.41 -1.48
CA ILE A 75 -24.12 0.56 -0.50
C ILE A 75 -25.33 1.31 -1.05
N LYS A 76 -26.36 1.50 -0.18
CA LYS A 76 -27.56 2.31 -0.48
C LYS A 76 -27.26 3.81 -0.63
N GLN A 77 -26.07 4.26 -0.28
CA GLN A 77 -25.62 5.63 -0.45
C GLN A 77 -25.17 5.82 -1.91
N LYS A 78 -25.58 6.96 -2.49
CA LYS A 78 -25.17 7.34 -3.84
C LYS A 78 -23.68 7.73 -3.87
N ILE A 79 -22.81 6.73 -4.05
CA ILE A 79 -21.37 6.96 -4.26
C ILE A 79 -21.08 6.75 -5.72
N THR A 80 -20.54 7.76 -6.37
CA THR A 80 -20.07 7.66 -7.76
C THR A 80 -18.69 7.01 -7.75
N ILE A 81 -18.60 5.83 -8.36
CA ILE A 81 -17.32 5.14 -8.58
C ILE A 81 -16.79 5.59 -9.94
N MET A 82 -15.65 6.29 -9.92
CA MET A 82 -15.04 6.77 -11.17
C MET A 82 -14.52 5.62 -12.02
N PRO A 83 -14.78 5.62 -13.33
CA PRO A 83 -14.20 4.65 -14.26
C PRO A 83 -12.68 4.86 -14.35
N LYS A 84 -11.95 3.79 -14.67
CA LYS A 84 -10.50 3.87 -14.84
C LYS A 84 -10.14 4.76 -16.04
N PRO A 85 -9.36 5.85 -15.82
CA PRO A 85 -8.78 6.62 -16.93
C PRO A 85 -7.77 5.78 -17.73
N ASP A 86 -7.61 6.11 -19.03
CA ASP A 86 -6.71 5.36 -19.92
C ASP A 86 -5.23 5.48 -19.52
N ASP A 87 -4.86 6.60 -18.94
CA ASP A 87 -3.50 6.92 -18.46
C ASP A 87 -3.19 6.38 -17.05
N CYS A 88 -4.13 5.71 -16.41
CA CYS A 88 -3.96 5.15 -15.07
C CYS A 88 -3.84 3.63 -15.08
N MET A 89 -3.06 3.11 -14.14
CA MET A 89 -2.98 1.67 -13.88
C MET A 89 -4.30 1.14 -13.31
N PRO A 90 -4.65 -0.14 -13.54
CA PRO A 90 -5.80 -0.75 -12.89
C PRO A 90 -5.58 -0.85 -11.38
N LEU A 91 -6.67 -0.76 -10.61
CA LEU A 91 -6.64 -0.95 -9.16
C LEU A 91 -6.28 -2.40 -8.80
N HIS A 92 -5.52 -2.55 -7.73
CA HIS A 92 -5.15 -3.85 -7.19
C HIS A 92 -6.24 -4.40 -6.26
N THR A 93 -6.21 -5.69 -6.01
CA THR A 93 -7.11 -6.36 -5.05
C THR A 93 -6.55 -6.41 -3.64
N LYS A 94 -5.24 -6.31 -3.50
CA LYS A 94 -4.52 -6.43 -2.23
C LYS A 94 -3.50 -5.30 -2.09
N SER A 95 -3.47 -4.70 -0.91
CA SER A 95 -2.46 -3.72 -0.50
C SER A 95 -1.24 -4.36 0.19
N ASN A 96 -0.31 -3.51 0.60
CA ASN A 96 0.88 -3.89 1.38
C ASN A 96 0.64 -3.99 2.90
N GLU A 97 -0.56 -3.72 3.41
CA GLU A 97 -0.79 -3.59 4.87
C GLU A 97 -0.29 -4.79 5.68
N ARG A 98 -0.52 -6.02 5.20
CA ARG A 98 -0.01 -7.21 5.90
C ARG A 98 1.50 -7.36 5.82
N LEU A 99 2.11 -6.97 4.70
CA LEU A 99 3.58 -6.95 4.54
C LEU A 99 4.21 -5.87 5.40
N GLU A 100 3.59 -4.70 5.50
CA GLU A 100 3.99 -3.61 6.39
C GLU A 100 3.99 -4.06 7.84
N PHE A 101 2.89 -4.67 8.30
CA PHE A 101 2.79 -5.22 9.65
C PHE A 101 3.92 -6.21 9.97
N LEU A 102 4.20 -7.15 9.06
CA LEU A 102 5.30 -8.11 9.22
C LEU A 102 6.67 -7.40 9.17
N GLY A 103 6.85 -6.48 8.24
CA GLY A 103 8.08 -5.74 8.05
C GLY A 103 8.44 -4.86 9.25
N ASP A 104 7.47 -4.26 9.90
CA ASP A 104 7.66 -3.50 11.15
C ASP A 104 8.27 -4.38 12.25
N GLY A 105 7.79 -5.61 12.41
CA GLY A 105 8.35 -6.57 13.36
C GLY A 105 9.79 -6.95 13.04
N VAL A 106 10.10 -7.17 11.76
CA VAL A 106 11.47 -7.49 11.31
C VAL A 106 12.40 -6.30 11.52
N LEU A 107 11.98 -5.09 11.17
CA LEU A 107 12.76 -3.87 11.36
C LEU A 107 13.03 -3.60 12.84
N GLU A 108 12.04 -3.78 13.68
CA GLU A 108 12.17 -3.63 15.14
C GLU A 108 13.17 -4.64 15.71
N LEU A 109 13.07 -5.91 15.34
CA LEU A 109 14.00 -6.95 15.78
C LEU A 109 15.43 -6.64 15.32
N ALA A 110 15.63 -6.29 14.06
CA ALA A 110 16.94 -5.98 13.51
C ALA A 110 17.59 -4.77 14.22
N THR A 111 16.82 -3.72 14.47
CA THR A 111 17.27 -2.51 15.14
C THR A 111 17.64 -2.81 16.60
N LYS A 112 16.78 -3.48 17.34
CA LYS A 112 17.03 -3.86 18.75
C LYS A 112 18.23 -4.78 18.87
N TYR A 113 18.37 -5.75 17.98
CA TYR A 113 19.50 -6.66 17.96
C TYR A 113 20.83 -5.92 17.69
N TYR A 114 20.83 -4.99 16.74
CA TYR A 114 21.98 -4.12 16.48
C TYR A 114 22.37 -3.31 17.71
N LEU A 115 21.41 -2.62 18.35
CA LEU A 115 21.65 -1.82 19.55
C LEU A 115 22.15 -2.66 20.72
N TYR A 116 21.55 -3.82 20.97
CA TYR A 116 21.98 -4.77 21.99
C TYR A 116 23.44 -5.18 21.83
N ARG A 117 23.87 -5.45 20.60
CA ARG A 117 25.27 -5.82 20.33
C ARG A 117 26.23 -4.63 20.36
N ARG A 118 25.78 -3.47 19.88
CA ARG A 118 26.63 -2.27 19.76
C ARG A 118 26.89 -1.59 21.09
N PHE A 119 25.94 -1.65 22.00
CA PHE A 119 25.97 -0.99 23.30
C PHE A 119 25.74 -1.98 24.47
N PRO A 120 26.62 -2.93 24.69
CA PRO A 120 26.38 -4.02 25.64
C PRO A 120 26.33 -3.60 27.11
N LYS A 121 26.76 -2.39 27.45
CA LYS A 121 26.79 -1.85 28.79
C LYS A 121 25.73 -0.78 29.09
N GLU A 122 24.91 -0.47 28.14
CA GLU A 122 23.88 0.57 28.23
C GLU A 122 22.50 -0.06 28.38
N ASN A 123 22.21 -0.61 29.53
CA ASN A 123 20.95 -1.32 29.79
C ASN A 123 20.11 -0.71 30.88
N GLU A 124 20.41 0.47 31.34
CA GLU A 124 19.69 1.04 32.51
C GLU A 124 19.33 2.49 32.31
#